data_421e5d6ddecb251ae57024bb70cd8f14
#
_entry.id   421e5d6ddecb251ae57024bb70cd8f14
#
_cell.length_a   1.000
_cell.length_b   1.000
_cell.length_c   1.000
_cell.angle_alpha   90.00
_cell.angle_beta   90.00
_cell.angle_gamma   90.00
#
_symmetry.space_group_name_H-M   'P 1'
#
loop_
_entity.id
_entity.type
_entity.pdbx_description
1 polymer ?
#
loop_
_entity_poly.entity_id
_entity_poly.type
_entity_poly.pdbx_seq_one_letter_code
_entity_poly.pdbx_strand_id
1 'polypeptide(L)'
;RIILVTGGQRSGKSGYAQRLALELSDCPVYMATSRVWDEEYRKRIERHQRDRGPQWTNIEEEKALSKHHLQGRVIVIDCVTLWGTNFFFDQDSNVDLALQELKEEFDRFTAQEATFIFYLCDQ
;
A
#
# COMPACT_ATOMS: atom_id res chain seq x y z
N ARG A 1 -5.07 -12.60 -6.86
CA ARG A 1 -5.88 -11.65 -7.64
C ARG A 1 -5.37 -10.23 -7.41
N ILE A 2 -5.12 -9.53 -8.49
CA ILE A 2 -4.60 -8.16 -8.43
C ILE A 2 -5.68 -7.23 -8.98
N ILE A 3 -6.02 -6.20 -8.19
CA ILE A 3 -6.99 -5.19 -8.57
C ILE A 3 -6.28 -3.84 -8.55
N LEU A 4 -6.33 -3.11 -9.64
CA LEU A 4 -5.75 -1.77 -9.72
C LEU A 4 -6.88 -0.75 -9.76
N VAL A 5 -6.86 0.19 -8.81
CA VAL A 5 -7.83 1.28 -8.74
C VAL A 5 -7.19 2.54 -9.30
N THR A 6 -7.75 3.06 -10.37
CA THR A 6 -7.25 4.28 -11.01
C THR A 6 -8.36 5.32 -11.06
N GLY A 7 -7.99 6.55 -11.33
CA GLY A 7 -8.94 7.66 -11.45
C GLY A 7 -8.21 8.97 -11.41
N GLY A 8 -8.94 10.04 -11.68
CA GLY A 8 -8.38 11.38 -11.63
C GLY A 8 -8.15 11.86 -10.21
N GLN A 9 -7.55 13.02 -10.11
CA GLN A 9 -7.27 13.68 -8.83
C GLN A 9 -8.59 13.89 -8.06
N ARG A 10 -8.57 13.61 -6.77
CA ARG A 10 -9.74 13.75 -5.88
C ARG A 10 -10.94 12.92 -6.30
N SER A 11 -10.69 11.78 -6.96
CA SER A 11 -11.76 10.90 -7.41
C SER A 11 -12.27 9.94 -6.34
N GLY A 12 -11.69 9.96 -5.13
CA GLY A 12 -12.10 9.08 -4.05
C GLY A 12 -11.53 7.67 -4.16
N LYS A 13 -10.38 7.51 -4.81
CA LYS A 13 -9.75 6.20 -5.00
C LYS A 13 -9.52 5.45 -3.70
N SER A 14 -9.01 6.15 -2.68
CA SER A 14 -8.71 5.53 -1.39
C SER A 14 -9.99 5.00 -0.73
N GLY A 15 -11.04 5.80 -0.72
CA GLY A 15 -12.32 5.38 -0.16
C GLY A 15 -12.92 4.21 -0.91
N TYR A 16 -12.82 4.23 -2.24
CA TYR A 16 -13.30 3.13 -3.07
C TYR A 16 -12.54 1.84 -2.76
N ALA A 17 -11.20 1.92 -2.67
CA ALA A 17 -10.38 0.75 -2.38
C ALA A 17 -10.74 0.14 -1.03
N GLN A 18 -10.96 0.98 -0.02
CA GLN A 18 -11.33 0.52 1.32
C GLN A 18 -12.70 -0.15 1.33
N ARG A 19 -13.69 0.44 0.64
CA ARG A 19 -15.01 -0.15 0.55
C ARG A 19 -14.97 -1.50 -0.15
N LEU A 20 -14.21 -1.59 -1.24
CA LEU A 20 -14.06 -2.85 -1.96
C LEU A 20 -13.44 -3.93 -1.08
N ALA A 21 -12.41 -3.58 -0.31
CA ALA A 21 -11.77 -4.52 0.60
C ALA A 21 -12.75 -5.04 1.65
N LEU A 22 -13.58 -4.16 2.20
CA LEU A 22 -14.57 -4.56 3.20
C LEU A 22 -15.69 -5.42 2.61
N GLU A 23 -15.99 -5.26 1.33
CA GLU A 23 -16.92 -6.16 0.65
C GLU A 23 -16.35 -7.56 0.47
N LEU A 24 -15.02 -7.64 0.29
CA LEU A 24 -14.34 -8.91 0.02
C LEU A 24 -13.86 -9.64 1.26
N SER A 25 -13.75 -8.95 2.41
CA SER A 25 -13.24 -9.54 3.64
C SER A 25 -13.77 -8.83 4.87
N ASP A 26 -14.00 -9.60 5.94
CA ASP A 26 -14.36 -9.06 7.25
C ASP A 26 -13.14 -8.57 8.02
N CYS A 27 -11.94 -8.94 7.57
CA CYS A 27 -10.70 -8.59 8.27
C CYS A 27 -9.61 -8.18 7.27
N PRO A 28 -9.84 -7.08 6.53
CA PRO A 28 -8.86 -6.65 5.52
C PRO A 28 -7.59 -6.08 6.15
N VAL A 29 -6.53 -6.04 5.34
CA VAL A 29 -5.24 -5.47 5.73
C VAL A 29 -5.05 -4.14 5.01
N TYR A 30 -4.61 -3.13 5.74
CA TYR A 30 -4.23 -1.84 5.18
C TYR A 30 -2.72 -1.69 5.31
N MET A 31 -2.03 -1.66 4.18
CA MET A 31 -0.57 -1.59 4.16
C MET A 31 -0.16 -0.20 3.69
N ALA A 32 0.39 0.59 4.61
CA ALA A 32 0.82 1.95 4.34
C ALA A 32 2.31 1.95 3.98
N THR A 33 2.64 2.56 2.85
CA THR A 33 4.01 2.58 2.31
C THR A 33 4.72 3.91 2.51
N SER A 34 4.06 4.91 3.08
CA SER A 34 4.68 6.22 3.27
C SER A 34 5.72 6.18 4.39
N ARG A 35 6.77 7.00 4.23
CA ARG A 35 7.77 7.19 5.27
C ARG A 35 7.29 8.25 6.26
N VAL A 36 7.58 8.02 7.54
CA VAL A 36 7.18 8.95 8.59
C VAL A 36 8.30 9.99 8.76
N TRP A 37 7.98 11.25 8.45
CA TRP A 37 8.95 12.32 8.47
C TRP A 37 9.03 13.04 9.82
N ASP A 38 7.89 13.16 10.54
CA ASP A 38 7.84 13.90 11.81
C ASP A 38 6.67 13.42 12.67
N GLU A 39 6.57 13.98 13.90
CA GLU A 39 5.53 13.66 14.87
C GLU A 39 4.12 14.01 14.38
N GLU A 40 3.99 15.12 13.69
CA GLU A 40 2.70 15.55 13.18
C GLU A 40 2.17 14.57 12.14
N TYR A 41 3.06 14.09 11.27
CA TYR A 41 2.72 13.09 10.27
C TYR A 41 2.34 11.76 10.94
N ARG A 42 3.07 11.37 11.98
CA ARG A 42 2.78 10.15 12.76
C ARG A 42 1.37 10.23 13.37
N LYS A 43 1.01 11.38 13.91
CA LYS A 43 -0.33 11.57 14.49
C LYS A 43 -1.43 11.47 13.44
N ARG A 44 -1.17 11.95 12.23
CA ARG A 44 -2.10 11.84 11.12
C ARG A 44 -2.33 10.38 10.73
N ILE A 45 -1.26 9.60 10.65
CA ILE A 45 -1.34 8.17 10.34
C ILE A 45 -2.18 7.45 11.40
N GLU A 46 -1.91 7.71 12.67
CA GLU A 46 -2.64 7.07 13.76
C GLU A 46 -4.13 7.42 13.73
N ARG A 47 -4.45 8.68 13.41
CA ARG A 47 -5.83 9.12 13.26
C ARG A 47 -6.54 8.34 12.14
N HIS A 48 -5.88 8.21 11.00
CA HIS A 48 -6.44 7.45 9.88
C HIS A 48 -6.66 5.99 10.23
N GLN A 49 -5.75 5.39 11.00
CA GLN A 49 -5.92 4.01 11.46
C GLN A 49 -7.15 3.87 12.35
N ARG A 50 -7.35 4.81 13.28
CA ARG A 50 -8.53 4.79 14.14
C ARG A 50 -9.82 4.96 13.36
N ASP A 51 -9.79 5.87 12.36
CA ASP A 51 -10.97 6.19 11.55
C ASP A 51 -11.40 5.01 10.66
N ARG A 52 -10.46 4.17 10.26
CA ARG A 52 -10.80 3.00 9.44
C ARG A 52 -11.61 1.96 10.21
N GLY A 53 -11.40 1.86 11.51
CA GLY A 53 -12.17 0.96 12.35
C GLY A 53 -11.43 -0.33 12.71
N PRO A 54 -12.03 -1.14 13.61
CA PRO A 54 -11.35 -2.30 14.21
C PRO A 54 -11.23 -3.51 13.29
N GLN A 55 -11.94 -3.56 12.17
CA GLN A 55 -11.84 -4.69 11.24
C GLN A 55 -10.48 -4.75 10.56
N TRP A 56 -9.80 -3.61 10.47
CA TRP A 56 -8.56 -3.49 9.71
C TRP A 56 -7.34 -3.90 10.51
N THR A 57 -6.45 -4.66 9.86
CA THR A 57 -5.10 -4.87 10.34
C THR A 57 -4.22 -3.84 9.64
N ASN A 58 -3.54 -3.01 10.42
CA ASN A 58 -2.71 -1.93 9.89
C ASN A 58 -1.25 -2.34 9.91
N ILE A 59 -0.60 -2.28 8.74
CA ILE A 59 0.82 -2.58 8.58
C ILE A 59 1.50 -1.38 7.95
N GLU A 60 2.65 -1.00 8.48
CA GLU A 60 3.50 0.03 7.89
C GLU A 60 4.72 -0.66 7.30
N GLU A 61 4.91 -0.49 6.00
CA GLU A 61 6.06 -1.08 5.32
C GLU A 61 6.45 -0.22 4.13
N GLU A 62 7.67 0.31 4.17
CA GLU A 62 8.12 1.24 3.14
C GLU A 62 8.47 0.56 1.82
N LYS A 63 9.06 -0.62 1.84
CA LYS A 63 9.56 -1.28 0.64
C LYS A 63 9.32 -2.78 0.61
N ALA A 64 9.63 -3.49 1.68
CA ALA A 64 9.70 -4.96 1.71
C ALA A 64 8.34 -5.59 2.02
N LEU A 65 7.36 -5.36 1.13
CA LEU A 65 6.00 -5.86 1.33
C LEU A 65 5.96 -7.38 1.44
N SER A 66 6.86 -8.06 0.72
CA SER A 66 6.87 -9.53 0.66
C SER A 66 7.32 -10.19 1.95
N LYS A 67 7.89 -9.44 2.91
CA LYS A 67 8.24 -10.04 4.20
C LYS A 67 7.01 -10.31 5.06
N HIS A 68 5.87 -9.73 4.70
CA HIS A 68 4.62 -9.93 5.41
C HIS A 68 3.85 -11.07 4.76
N HIS A 69 3.58 -12.13 5.53
CA HIS A 69 2.89 -13.32 5.01
C HIS A 69 1.39 -13.12 5.17
N LEU A 70 0.73 -12.80 4.05
CA LEU A 70 -0.67 -12.39 4.05
C LEU A 70 -1.54 -13.30 3.17
N GLN A 71 -1.18 -14.57 3.11
CA GLN A 71 -1.90 -15.54 2.30
C GLN A 71 -3.35 -15.63 2.72
N GLY A 72 -4.25 -15.63 1.75
CA GLY A 72 -5.69 -15.67 2.01
C GLY A 72 -6.31 -14.33 2.43
N ARG A 73 -5.52 -13.27 2.53
CA ARG A 73 -6.00 -11.98 3.00
C ARG A 73 -6.37 -11.05 1.84
N VAL A 74 -7.13 -10.03 2.14
CA VAL A 74 -7.42 -8.92 1.23
C VAL A 74 -6.62 -7.72 1.71
N ILE A 75 -5.76 -7.18 0.86
CA ILE A 75 -4.79 -6.15 1.24
C ILE A 75 -4.99 -4.91 0.37
N VAL A 76 -5.15 -3.76 1.01
CA VAL A 76 -5.10 -2.45 0.35
C VAL A 76 -3.69 -1.91 0.51
N ILE A 77 -3.03 -1.56 -0.59
CA ILE A 77 -1.68 -0.98 -0.59
C ILE A 77 -1.80 0.53 -0.83
N ASP A 78 -1.43 1.32 0.13
CA ASP A 78 -1.51 2.78 0.11
C ASP A 78 -0.10 3.36 0.13
N CYS A 79 0.41 3.74 -0.94
CA CYS A 79 -0.03 3.62 -2.32
C CYS A 79 1.17 3.25 -3.20
N VAL A 80 0.88 2.86 -4.44
CA VAL A 80 1.93 2.43 -5.38
C VAL A 80 2.93 3.55 -5.66
N THR A 81 2.46 4.79 -5.79
CA THR A 81 3.31 5.93 -6.09
C THR A 81 4.37 6.15 -5.00
N LEU A 82 3.96 6.16 -3.74
CA LEU A 82 4.90 6.33 -2.63
C LEU A 82 5.83 5.15 -2.49
N TRP A 83 5.31 3.95 -2.70
CA TRP A 83 6.12 2.75 -2.66
C TRP A 83 7.24 2.80 -3.70
N GLY A 84 6.91 3.15 -4.94
CA GLY A 84 7.91 3.32 -6.00
C GLY A 84 8.92 4.41 -5.68
N THR A 85 8.45 5.53 -5.14
CA THR A 85 9.31 6.65 -4.76
C THR A 85 10.36 6.23 -3.72
N ASN A 86 9.99 5.37 -2.78
CA ASN A 86 10.93 4.89 -1.77
C ASN A 86 12.12 4.14 -2.39
N PHE A 87 11.87 3.37 -3.44
CA PHE A 87 12.96 2.69 -4.16
C PHE A 87 13.88 3.67 -4.87
N PHE A 88 13.31 4.72 -5.51
CA PHE A 88 14.10 5.74 -6.17
C PHE A 88 15.03 6.48 -5.21
N PHE A 89 14.50 6.90 -4.07
CA PHE A 89 15.29 7.62 -3.08
C PHE A 89 16.45 6.78 -2.57
N ASP A 90 16.22 5.50 -2.32
CA ASP A 90 17.23 4.63 -1.72
C ASP A 90 18.34 4.27 -2.71
N GLN A 91 18.11 4.45 -4.02
CA GLN A 91 19.08 4.13 -5.05
C GLN A 91 19.76 5.39 -5.65
N ASP A 92 19.70 6.51 -4.94
CA ASP A 92 20.37 7.76 -5.37
C ASP A 92 20.04 8.12 -6.82
N SER A 93 18.77 8.01 -7.19
CA SER A 93 18.29 8.33 -8.54
C SER A 93 18.78 7.38 -9.63
N ASN A 94 19.29 6.20 -9.27
CA ASN A 94 19.57 5.16 -10.26
C ASN A 94 18.26 4.51 -10.67
N VAL A 95 17.66 5.00 -11.75
CA VAL A 95 16.32 4.61 -12.20
C VAL A 95 16.25 3.13 -12.54
N ASP A 96 17.23 2.62 -13.27
CA ASP A 96 17.23 1.23 -13.72
C ASP A 96 17.28 0.25 -12.54
N LEU A 97 18.14 0.52 -11.57
CA LEU A 97 18.26 -0.33 -10.40
C LEU A 97 17.00 -0.25 -9.53
N ALA A 98 16.47 0.96 -9.34
CA ALA A 98 15.25 1.15 -8.56
C ALA A 98 14.08 0.40 -9.18
N LEU A 99 13.90 0.49 -10.50
CA LEU A 99 12.84 -0.21 -11.21
C LEU A 99 13.00 -1.73 -11.13
N GLN A 100 14.24 -2.21 -11.22
CA GLN A 100 14.51 -3.64 -11.10
C GLN A 100 14.13 -4.16 -9.73
N GLU A 101 14.53 -3.46 -8.67
CA GLU A 101 14.21 -3.85 -7.30
C GLU A 101 12.71 -3.79 -7.03
N LEU A 102 12.04 -2.75 -7.52
CA LEU A 102 10.62 -2.60 -7.37
C LEU A 102 9.87 -3.76 -8.04
N LYS A 103 10.27 -4.09 -9.26
CA LYS A 103 9.65 -5.16 -10.02
C LYS A 103 9.84 -6.51 -9.34
N GLU A 104 11.04 -6.78 -8.83
CA GLU A 104 11.33 -8.01 -8.13
C GLU A 104 10.50 -8.14 -6.85
N GLU A 105 10.38 -7.04 -6.12
CA GLU A 105 9.59 -7.03 -4.89
C GLU A 105 8.10 -7.20 -5.19
N PHE A 106 7.59 -6.54 -6.24
CA PHE A 106 6.21 -6.71 -6.68
C PHE A 106 5.93 -8.19 -7.01
N ASP A 107 6.82 -8.83 -7.75
CA ASP A 107 6.64 -10.22 -8.14
C ASP A 107 6.64 -11.14 -6.91
N ARG A 108 7.54 -10.92 -5.96
CA ARG A 108 7.58 -11.71 -4.73
C ARG A 108 6.32 -11.52 -3.89
N PHE A 109 5.89 -10.27 -3.75
CA PHE A 109 4.72 -9.95 -2.93
C PHE A 109 3.46 -10.56 -3.51
N THR A 110 3.25 -10.40 -4.82
CA THR A 110 2.03 -10.88 -5.48
C THR A 110 2.06 -12.38 -5.80
N ALA A 111 3.16 -13.07 -5.51
CA ALA A 111 3.22 -14.52 -5.62
C ALA A 111 2.38 -15.23 -4.55
N GLN A 112 2.05 -14.55 -3.46
CA GLN A 112 1.19 -15.10 -2.42
C GLN A 112 -0.24 -15.24 -2.94
N GLU A 113 -0.96 -16.26 -2.46
CA GLU A 113 -2.38 -16.42 -2.81
C GLU A 113 -3.22 -15.49 -1.93
N ALA A 114 -3.48 -14.29 -2.44
CA ALA A 114 -4.20 -13.25 -1.73
C ALA A 114 -4.88 -12.34 -2.74
N THR A 115 -5.66 -11.38 -2.24
CA THR A 115 -6.24 -10.34 -3.08
C THR A 115 -5.55 -9.03 -2.77
N PHE A 116 -4.94 -8.43 -3.80
CA PHE A 116 -4.16 -7.20 -3.67
C PHE A 116 -4.90 -6.07 -4.36
N ILE A 117 -5.19 -5.01 -3.61
CA ILE A 117 -5.85 -3.81 -4.13
C ILE A 117 -4.83 -2.68 -4.10
N PHE A 118 -4.33 -2.33 -5.28
CA PHE A 118 -3.36 -1.24 -5.44
C PHE A 118 -4.07 0.00 -5.94
N TYR A 119 -3.71 1.17 -5.41
CA TYR A 119 -4.17 2.40 -6.01
C TYR A 119 -3.04 3.41 -6.11
N LEU A 120 -3.22 4.38 -7.03
CA LEU A 120 -2.23 5.41 -7.28
C LEU A 120 -2.62 6.67 -6.51
N CYS A 121 -1.66 7.20 -5.75
CA CYS A 121 -1.86 8.50 -5.09
C CYS A 121 -1.76 9.62 -6.10
N ASP A 122 -2.57 10.64 -5.90
CA ASP A 122 -2.41 11.90 -6.62
C ASP A 122 -1.45 12.78 -5.83
N GLN A 123 -0.53 13.40 -6.54
CA GLN A 123 0.43 14.32 -5.95
C GLN A 123 -0.03 15.75 -6.14
#